data_9b34fe585dea928cbc2f054de8a804fb
#
_entry.id   9b34fe585dea928cbc2f054de8a804fb
#
_cell.length_a   1.000
_cell.length_b   1.000
_cell.length_c   1.000
_cell.angle_alpha   90.00
_cell.angle_beta   90.00
_cell.angle_gamma   90.00
#
_symmetry.space_group_name_H-M   'P 1'
#
loop_
_entity.id
_entity.type
_entity.pdbx_description
1 polymer ?
#
loop_
_entity_poly.entity_id
_entity_poly.type
_entity_poly.pdbx_seq_one_letter_code
_entity_poly.pdbx_strand_id
1 'polypeptide(L)'
;MLFFLRSDGIGEIQGQENPVDVILSRQMYENQKYLVMTNHMICSQGVVMNGKKWDKISAEDQKIMMQCAQETIDESYAYVMDLTQSQIDKLTGEYGMTMIDESNGLDINAFKTLVADYIDKNFREKYATVYDLIEKDKAK
;
A
#
# COMPACT_ATOMS: atom_id res chain seq x y z
N MET A 1 11.42 1.48 1.08
CA MET A 1 12.55 1.72 1.99
C MET A 1 12.16 1.15 3.34
N LEU A 2 12.64 -0.04 3.67
CA LEU A 2 12.31 -0.68 4.95
C LEU A 2 13.08 0.03 6.05
N PHE A 3 12.41 0.84 6.84
CA PHE A 3 12.95 1.24 8.13
C PHE A 3 12.79 0.06 9.09
N PHE A 4 13.87 -0.66 9.33
CA PHE A 4 13.91 -1.60 10.44
C PHE A 4 13.97 -0.78 11.73
N LEU A 5 12.82 -0.63 12.36
CA LEU A 5 12.78 -0.24 13.75
C LEU A 5 13.26 -1.44 14.57
N ARG A 6 14.51 -1.44 14.93
CA ARG A 6 14.91 -2.06 16.17
C ARG A 6 14.48 -1.11 17.28
N SER A 7 13.24 -1.21 17.69
CA SER A 7 12.78 -0.51 18.88
C SER A 7 13.20 -1.34 20.09
N ASP A 8 14.43 -1.23 20.45
CA ASP A 8 15.01 -1.79 21.66
C ASP A 8 14.64 -0.96 22.91
N GLY A 9 13.58 -0.19 22.83
CA GLY A 9 13.08 0.57 23.97
C GLY A 9 13.90 1.79 24.36
N ILE A 10 14.91 2.18 23.55
CA ILE A 10 15.78 3.33 23.87
C ILE A 10 15.21 4.68 23.37
N GLY A 11 14.02 4.69 22.73
CA GLY A 11 13.30 5.92 22.35
C GLY A 11 13.93 6.73 21.23
N GLU A 12 14.84 6.17 20.44
CA GLU A 12 15.47 6.88 19.33
C GLU A 12 14.52 7.11 18.14
N ILE A 13 13.52 6.24 17.95
CA ILE A 13 12.54 6.33 16.88
C ILE A 13 11.14 6.35 17.49
N GLN A 14 10.41 7.42 17.23
CA GLN A 14 9.09 7.66 17.81
C GLN A 14 7.92 7.34 16.87
N GLY A 15 8.20 7.02 15.61
CA GLY A 15 7.19 6.72 14.61
C GLY A 15 7.78 6.00 13.41
N GLN A 16 6.92 5.36 12.64
CA GLN A 16 7.28 4.63 11.42
C GLN A 16 6.15 4.74 10.40
N GLU A 17 6.43 4.39 9.18
CA GLU A 17 5.48 4.25 8.08
C GLU A 17 5.64 2.84 7.51
N ASN A 18 4.59 2.05 7.55
CA ASN A 18 4.52 0.72 6.96
C ASN A 18 3.06 0.31 6.71
N PRO A 19 2.82 -0.64 5.78
CA PRO A 19 1.52 -1.28 5.66
C PRO A 19 1.08 -2.01 6.93
N VAL A 20 -0.22 -2.13 7.12
CA VAL A 20 -0.84 -2.72 8.33
C VAL A 20 -0.33 -4.14 8.62
N ASP A 21 -0.14 -4.97 7.59
CA ASP A 21 0.39 -6.32 7.69
C ASP A 21 1.82 -6.35 8.24
N VAL A 22 2.65 -5.38 7.87
CA VAL A 22 4.02 -5.22 8.40
C VAL A 22 3.98 -4.76 9.86
N ILE A 23 3.10 -3.81 10.20
CA ILE A 23 2.91 -3.35 11.59
C ILE A 23 2.55 -4.53 12.49
N LEU A 24 1.61 -5.37 12.05
CA LEU A 24 1.18 -6.54 12.80
C LEU A 24 2.28 -7.62 12.86
N SER A 25 2.84 -8.02 11.72
CA SER A 25 3.82 -9.12 11.66
C SER A 25 5.15 -8.81 12.34
N ARG A 26 5.50 -7.53 12.45
CA ARG A 26 6.71 -7.07 13.15
C ARG A 26 6.45 -6.63 14.58
N GLN A 27 5.24 -6.84 15.10
CA GLN A 27 4.85 -6.53 16.47
C GLN A 27 5.12 -5.06 16.86
N MET A 28 4.98 -4.13 15.89
CA MET A 28 5.28 -2.71 16.15
C MET A 28 4.31 -2.09 17.14
N TYR A 29 3.12 -2.68 17.32
CA TYR A 29 2.12 -2.29 18.30
C TYR A 29 2.63 -2.36 19.77
N GLU A 30 3.68 -3.14 20.04
CA GLU A 30 4.26 -3.21 21.39
C GLU A 30 4.90 -1.88 21.83
N ASN A 31 5.36 -1.08 20.86
CA ASN A 31 6.07 0.18 21.11
C ASN A 31 5.33 1.40 20.55
N GLN A 32 4.21 1.22 19.87
CA GLN A 32 3.47 2.29 19.19
C GLN A 32 1.99 2.23 19.56
N LYS A 33 1.49 3.31 20.13
CA LYS A 33 0.12 3.41 20.61
C LYS A 33 -0.88 3.76 19.50
N TYR A 34 -0.46 4.50 18.49
CA TYR A 34 -1.35 5.09 17.49
C TYR A 34 -1.16 4.43 16.13
N LEU A 35 -2.28 4.10 15.48
CA LEU A 35 -2.36 3.67 14.09
C LEU A 35 -3.02 4.78 13.26
N VAL A 36 -2.22 5.51 12.48
CA VAL A 36 -2.72 6.65 11.68
C VAL A 36 -2.94 6.21 10.25
N MET A 37 -4.19 6.20 9.80
CA MET A 37 -4.63 5.68 8.50
C MET A 37 -4.53 6.75 7.41
N THR A 38 -3.30 7.12 7.05
CA THR A 38 -3.05 8.14 6.02
C THR A 38 -3.39 7.68 4.61
N ASN A 39 -3.38 6.37 4.34
CA ASN A 39 -3.66 5.76 3.02
C ASN A 39 -2.95 6.50 1.86
N HIS A 40 -1.73 6.95 2.11
CA HIS A 40 -0.99 7.84 1.20
C HIS A 40 -0.32 7.10 0.04
N MET A 41 -0.26 5.78 0.08
CA MET A 41 0.39 4.98 -0.94
C MET A 41 -0.44 3.74 -1.28
N ILE A 42 -0.61 3.51 -2.58
CA ILE A 42 -1.16 2.26 -3.11
C ILE A 42 0.01 1.39 -3.57
N CYS A 43 0.17 0.23 -2.97
CA CYS A 43 1.17 -0.75 -3.37
C CYS A 43 0.60 -1.67 -4.44
N SER A 44 0.87 -1.36 -5.71
CA SER A 44 0.57 -2.28 -6.81
C SER A 44 1.69 -3.29 -6.99
N GLN A 45 1.33 -4.55 -7.21
CA GLN A 45 2.28 -5.61 -7.52
C GLN A 45 2.01 -6.16 -8.91
N GLY A 46 3.08 -6.49 -9.63
CA GLY A 46 3.00 -7.07 -10.97
C GLY A 46 3.58 -8.48 -10.99
N VAL A 47 2.91 -9.37 -11.69
CA VAL A 47 3.48 -10.68 -12.04
C VAL A 47 4.33 -10.50 -13.28
N VAL A 48 5.63 -10.76 -13.17
CA VAL A 48 6.57 -10.55 -14.26
C VAL A 48 7.37 -11.82 -14.56
N MET A 49 7.68 -12.03 -15.83
CA MET A 49 8.50 -13.14 -16.29
C MET A 49 9.56 -12.67 -17.28
N ASN A 50 10.71 -13.33 -17.28
CA ASN A 50 11.75 -13.05 -18.26
C ASN A 50 11.29 -13.45 -19.68
N GLY A 51 11.36 -12.52 -20.67
CA GLY A 51 10.89 -12.74 -22.02
C GLY A 51 11.51 -13.97 -22.71
N LYS A 52 12.83 -14.17 -22.60
CA LYS A 52 13.49 -15.34 -23.18
C LYS A 52 13.05 -16.68 -22.58
N LYS A 53 12.51 -16.66 -21.35
CA LYS A 53 11.91 -17.85 -20.73
C LYS A 53 10.47 -18.02 -21.20
N TRP A 54 9.74 -16.92 -21.30
CA TRP A 54 8.38 -16.88 -21.84
C TRP A 54 8.30 -17.44 -23.26
N ASP A 55 9.23 -17.04 -24.14
CA ASP A 55 9.27 -17.48 -25.54
C ASP A 55 9.55 -18.99 -25.71
N LYS A 56 9.99 -19.68 -24.65
CA LYS A 56 10.21 -21.14 -24.65
C LYS A 56 9.01 -21.95 -24.17
N ILE A 57 7.99 -21.27 -23.70
CA ILE A 57 6.75 -21.90 -23.23
C ILE A 57 5.82 -22.07 -24.43
N SER A 58 5.11 -23.19 -24.51
CA SER A 58 4.15 -23.41 -25.56
C SER A 58 3.04 -22.35 -25.52
N ALA A 59 2.44 -22.01 -26.68
CA ALA A 59 1.35 -21.05 -26.75
C ALA A 59 0.14 -21.48 -25.88
N GLU A 60 -0.09 -22.79 -25.76
CA GLU A 60 -1.13 -23.35 -24.90
C GLU A 60 -0.84 -23.09 -23.43
N ASP A 61 0.38 -23.38 -22.97
CA ASP A 61 0.78 -23.13 -21.58
C ASP A 61 0.81 -21.63 -21.26
N GLN A 62 1.26 -20.79 -22.20
CA GLN A 62 1.21 -19.33 -22.03
C GLN A 62 -0.23 -18.85 -21.77
N LYS A 63 -1.20 -19.39 -22.51
CA LYS A 63 -2.62 -19.07 -22.33
C LYS A 63 -3.11 -19.49 -20.94
N ILE A 64 -2.75 -20.70 -20.49
CA ILE A 64 -3.11 -21.20 -19.16
C ILE A 64 -2.49 -20.30 -18.08
N MET A 65 -1.21 -19.97 -18.22
CA MET A 65 -0.51 -19.09 -17.25
C MET A 65 -1.17 -17.72 -17.17
N MET A 66 -1.54 -17.10 -18.29
CA MET A 66 -2.24 -15.81 -18.30
C MET A 66 -3.61 -15.89 -17.64
N GLN A 67 -4.35 -16.97 -17.90
CA GLN A 67 -5.64 -17.20 -17.27
C GLN A 67 -5.51 -17.35 -15.76
N CYS A 68 -4.61 -18.21 -15.27
CA CYS A 68 -4.36 -18.39 -13.85
C CYS A 68 -3.88 -17.08 -13.18
N ALA A 69 -3.04 -16.29 -13.86
CA ALA A 69 -2.60 -15.01 -13.34
C ALA A 69 -3.78 -14.04 -13.17
N GLN A 70 -4.69 -13.98 -14.15
CA GLN A 70 -5.88 -13.12 -14.06
C GLN A 70 -6.83 -13.58 -12.94
N GLU A 71 -7.13 -14.87 -12.87
CA GLU A 71 -7.96 -15.43 -11.79
C GLU A 71 -7.37 -15.14 -10.41
N THR A 72 -6.05 -15.29 -10.25
CA THR A 72 -5.34 -14.97 -9.00
C THR A 72 -5.43 -13.48 -8.65
N ILE A 73 -5.32 -12.58 -9.64
CA ILE A 73 -5.44 -11.13 -9.42
C ILE A 73 -6.86 -10.81 -8.93
N ASP A 74 -7.88 -11.36 -9.59
CA ASP A 74 -9.29 -11.09 -9.26
C ASP A 74 -9.63 -11.59 -7.85
N GLU A 75 -9.16 -12.77 -7.46
CA GLU A 75 -9.37 -13.33 -6.12
C GLU A 75 -8.54 -12.61 -5.05
N SER A 76 -7.29 -12.26 -5.35
CA SER A 76 -6.38 -11.67 -4.36
C SER A 76 -6.82 -10.30 -3.88
N TYR A 77 -7.51 -9.52 -4.71
CA TYR A 77 -7.98 -8.19 -4.32
C TYR A 77 -8.97 -8.26 -3.14
N ALA A 78 -10.01 -9.07 -3.27
CA ALA A 78 -11.00 -9.26 -2.21
C ALA A 78 -10.34 -9.82 -0.94
N TYR A 79 -9.49 -10.83 -1.10
CA TYR A 79 -8.77 -11.43 0.02
C TYR A 79 -7.89 -10.43 0.77
N VAL A 80 -7.14 -9.59 0.07
CA VAL A 80 -6.26 -8.58 0.70
C VAL A 80 -7.07 -7.51 1.43
N MET A 81 -8.22 -7.10 0.88
CA MET A 81 -9.10 -6.12 1.53
C MET A 81 -9.67 -6.67 2.84
N ASP A 82 -10.19 -7.89 2.84
CA ASP A 82 -10.73 -8.55 4.03
C ASP A 82 -9.62 -8.81 5.07
N LEU A 83 -8.45 -9.24 4.62
CA LEU A 83 -7.30 -9.46 5.48
C LEU A 83 -6.84 -8.16 6.15
N THR A 84 -6.76 -7.06 5.40
CA THR A 84 -6.37 -5.75 5.93
C THR A 84 -7.34 -5.28 7.01
N GLN A 85 -8.65 -5.41 6.80
CA GLN A 85 -9.65 -5.05 7.81
C GLN A 85 -9.50 -5.91 9.06
N SER A 86 -9.35 -7.23 8.90
CA SER A 86 -9.11 -8.14 10.02
C SER A 86 -7.85 -7.79 10.83
N GLN A 87 -6.80 -7.35 10.16
CA GLN A 87 -5.55 -6.92 10.81
C GLN A 87 -5.73 -5.60 11.57
N ILE A 88 -6.49 -4.64 11.02
CA ILE A 88 -6.84 -3.39 11.70
C ILE A 88 -7.64 -3.70 12.97
N ASP A 89 -8.66 -4.56 12.87
CA ASP A 89 -9.50 -4.97 13.99
C ASP A 89 -8.67 -5.63 15.10
N LYS A 90 -7.68 -6.43 14.71
CA LYS A 90 -6.77 -7.05 15.65
C LYS A 90 -5.84 -6.04 16.34
N LEU A 91 -5.25 -5.11 15.58
CA LEU A 91 -4.37 -4.07 16.12
C LEU A 91 -5.13 -3.15 17.10
N THR A 92 -6.37 -2.81 16.79
CA THR A 92 -7.16 -1.90 17.61
C THR A 92 -7.87 -2.60 18.78
N GLY A 93 -8.42 -3.78 18.55
CA GLY A 93 -9.18 -4.53 19.56
C GLY A 93 -8.31 -5.37 20.48
N GLU A 94 -7.43 -6.22 19.93
CA GLU A 94 -6.60 -7.15 20.72
C GLU A 94 -5.36 -6.45 21.30
N TYR A 95 -4.66 -5.66 20.47
CA TYR A 95 -3.42 -5.00 20.87
C TYR A 95 -3.60 -3.55 21.36
N GLY A 96 -4.83 -3.04 21.34
CA GLY A 96 -5.20 -1.77 21.98
C GLY A 96 -4.62 -0.52 21.33
N MET A 97 -4.24 -0.59 20.04
CA MET A 97 -3.82 0.61 19.32
C MET A 97 -4.99 1.57 19.13
N THR A 98 -4.75 2.86 19.26
CA THR A 98 -5.75 3.89 18.95
C THR A 98 -5.67 4.25 17.48
N MET A 99 -6.72 3.93 16.72
CA MET A 99 -6.82 4.31 15.31
C MET A 99 -7.16 5.81 15.19
N ILE A 100 -6.46 6.48 14.27
CA ILE A 100 -6.72 7.87 13.88
C ILE A 100 -6.94 7.90 12.37
N ASP A 101 -8.13 8.34 11.97
CA ASP A 101 -8.54 8.51 10.58
C ASP A 101 -9.27 9.85 10.35
N GLU A 102 -9.82 10.07 9.18
CA GLU A 102 -10.53 11.31 8.84
C GLU A 102 -11.75 11.58 9.74
N SER A 103 -12.36 10.55 10.34
CA SER A 103 -13.53 10.70 11.21
C SER A 103 -13.17 11.21 12.60
N ASN A 104 -11.91 11.09 13.02
CA ASN A 104 -11.49 11.36 14.40
C ASN A 104 -10.20 12.17 14.54
N GLY A 105 -9.80 12.91 13.50
CA GLY A 105 -8.74 13.91 13.66
C GLY A 105 -7.63 13.91 12.62
N LEU A 106 -7.64 13.02 11.64
CA LEU A 106 -6.68 13.05 10.53
C LEU A 106 -7.12 14.05 9.46
N ASP A 107 -6.36 15.11 9.27
CA ASP A 107 -6.57 16.06 8.17
C ASP A 107 -5.80 15.61 6.91
N ILE A 108 -6.43 14.75 6.11
CA ILE A 108 -5.87 14.28 4.83
C ILE A 108 -5.66 15.44 3.84
N ASN A 109 -6.49 16.48 3.89
CA ASN A 109 -6.36 17.61 2.99
C ASN A 109 -5.11 18.43 3.28
N ALA A 110 -4.71 18.57 4.54
CA ALA A 110 -3.45 19.19 4.90
C ALA A 110 -2.26 18.44 4.27
N PHE A 111 -2.24 17.11 4.32
CA PHE A 111 -1.22 16.30 3.64
C PHE A 111 -1.21 16.51 2.13
N LYS A 112 -2.37 16.46 1.47
CA LYS A 112 -2.49 16.68 0.02
C LYS A 112 -2.01 18.07 -0.39
N THR A 113 -2.38 19.10 0.35
CA THR A 113 -2.01 20.49 0.06
C THR A 113 -0.49 20.69 0.17
N LEU A 114 0.14 20.15 1.21
CA LEU A 114 1.58 20.28 1.41
C LEU A 114 2.43 19.71 0.26
N VAL A 115 1.93 18.68 -0.43
CA VAL A 115 2.69 18.02 -1.50
C VAL A 115 2.25 18.42 -2.90
N ALA A 116 1.05 18.99 -3.07
CA ALA A 116 0.46 19.30 -4.38
C ALA A 116 1.36 20.21 -5.22
N ASP A 117 1.80 21.34 -4.66
CA ASP A 117 2.67 22.30 -5.35
C ASP A 117 4.01 21.69 -5.75
N TYR A 118 4.56 20.83 -4.89
CA TYR A 118 5.82 20.16 -5.19
C TYR A 118 5.67 19.13 -6.31
N ILE A 119 4.58 18.37 -6.31
CA ILE A 119 4.25 17.39 -7.35
C ILE A 119 4.04 18.12 -8.68
N ASP A 120 3.23 19.15 -8.71
CA ASP A 120 2.92 19.90 -9.93
C ASP A 120 4.17 20.52 -10.55
N LYS A 121 5.02 21.13 -9.73
CA LYS A 121 6.25 21.75 -10.19
C LYS A 121 7.30 20.79 -10.71
N ASN A 122 7.41 19.59 -10.12
CA ASN A 122 8.54 18.69 -10.38
C ASN A 122 8.20 17.47 -11.21
N PHE A 123 6.93 17.06 -11.26
CA PHE A 123 6.54 15.77 -11.83
C PHE A 123 5.43 15.87 -12.88
N ARG A 124 4.51 16.83 -12.79
CA ARG A 124 3.34 16.88 -13.68
C ARG A 124 3.73 16.97 -15.16
N GLU A 125 4.63 17.84 -15.54
CA GLU A 125 5.09 17.96 -16.93
C GLU A 125 5.83 16.70 -17.38
N LYS A 126 6.75 16.20 -16.55
CA LYS A 126 7.56 15.01 -16.85
C LYS A 126 6.72 13.74 -17.06
N TYR A 127 5.61 13.61 -16.36
CA TYR A 127 4.73 12.44 -16.39
C TYR A 127 3.31 12.79 -16.85
N ALA A 128 3.16 13.76 -17.73
CA ALA A 128 1.86 14.29 -18.18
C ALA A 128 0.90 13.19 -18.63
N THR A 129 1.37 12.24 -19.44
CA THR A 129 0.56 11.11 -19.92
C THR A 129 -0.03 10.27 -18.77
N VAL A 130 0.73 10.06 -17.69
CA VAL A 130 0.25 9.30 -16.51
C VAL A 130 -0.81 10.10 -15.77
N TYR A 131 -0.58 11.40 -15.56
CA TYR A 131 -1.57 12.27 -14.93
C TYR A 131 -2.87 12.37 -15.73
N ASP A 132 -2.78 12.46 -17.05
CA ASP A 132 -3.95 12.48 -17.94
C ASP A 132 -4.77 11.18 -17.83
N LEU A 133 -4.11 10.02 -17.70
CA LEU A 133 -4.78 8.75 -17.49
C LEU A 133 -5.49 8.71 -16.13
N ILE A 134 -4.85 9.18 -15.07
CA ILE A 134 -5.44 9.26 -13.73
C ILE A 134 -6.67 10.17 -13.74
N GLU A 135 -6.60 11.35 -14.35
CA GLU A 135 -7.73 12.28 -14.40
C GLU A 135 -8.91 11.72 -15.22
N LYS A 136 -8.64 11.00 -16.31
CA LYS A 136 -9.69 10.32 -17.09
C LYS A 136 -10.38 9.20 -16.30
N ASP A 137 -9.65 8.53 -15.43
CA ASP A 137 -10.22 7.44 -14.62
C ASP A 137 -11.06 7.95 -13.46
N LYS A 138 -10.67 9.06 -12.84
CA LYS A 138 -11.46 9.75 -11.81
C LYS A 138 -12.80 10.28 -12.34
N ALA A 139 -12.93 10.49 -13.65
CA ALA A 139 -14.13 11.03 -14.28
C ALA A 139 -15.18 9.97 -14.61
N LYS A 140 -14.91 8.69 -14.35
CA LYS A 140 -15.84 7.57 -14.50
C LYS A 140 -16.57 7.28 -13.21
#